data_65956ef55b91b90d5e832392bb40dcc5
#
_entry.id   65956ef55b91b90d5e832392bb40dcc5
#
_cell.length_a   1.000
_cell.length_b   1.000
_cell.length_c   1.000
_cell.angle_alpha   90.00
_cell.angle_beta   90.00
_cell.angle_gamma   90.00
#
_symmetry.space_group_name_H-M   'P 1'
#
loop_
_entity.id
_entity.type
_entity.pdbx_description
1 polymer ?
#
loop_
_entity_poly.entity_id
_entity_poly.type
_entity_poly.pdbx_seq_one_letter_code
_entity_poly.pdbx_strand_id
1 'polypeptide(L)'
;MSGTTMVILSAFVAYLLLMIVIGVVYMKKTSSSEDYFLGGRGLNAWVAALSAQASDMSGWLLMGLPGAIYSLGTGQIWIAVGLFIGTVLNWVCISHRLRKYTIAANNSLTIPAFLENRFQDKKRILLLLSSIVIVIFFLVYTASALAAGGKLFNTVFGIDYHVALAIGAAVILCYTFMGGFMAVCVTDFVQGTLMLIGLLVVPLVAYLTLSGSLSDLLTQSGAPGGAAAFLNPFENGERPYTFIEIFSQLAWGLGYCGMPHILTRFMAVKSEKELKKSSVIAIVWDILSLTAACFIGIIGRAYLLPTVLGENGASSSESVFIEMINKLFSSHLGLPFIGGIFLCGILAAIMSTADSQLLVTASAASEDLYHQFIKKDADSKEILTVARLTVIVVSVLAFVIAWNPNSSIMGLVSNAWAGLGAAFGPTVVMSLFWRRTNLAGAVAGIVSGGLTVIVWDYIPLAAGQTLGSYTGLYSLAVGFAVSLVMIIIFSLATKAPSKEITDVFDKVAGK
;
A
#
# COMPACT_ATOMS: atom_id res chain seq x y z
N MET A 1 1.35 18.57 -28.86
CA MET A 1 2.17 18.45 -27.63
C MET A 1 3.28 19.49 -27.73
N SER A 2 3.58 20.19 -26.63
CA SER A 2 4.72 21.14 -26.58
C SER A 2 6.05 20.37 -26.63
N GLY A 3 7.16 21.06 -27.00
CA GLY A 3 8.50 20.47 -26.95
C GLY A 3 8.87 19.94 -25.57
N THR A 4 8.49 20.67 -24.51
CA THR A 4 8.66 20.26 -23.10
C THR A 4 7.93 18.95 -22.80
N THR A 5 6.69 18.82 -23.24
CA THR A 5 5.89 17.59 -23.06
C THR A 5 6.50 16.37 -23.75
N MET A 6 7.08 16.58 -24.94
CA MET A 6 7.78 15.50 -25.69
C MET A 6 9.03 15.02 -24.93
N VAL A 7 9.78 15.95 -24.32
CA VAL A 7 10.95 15.61 -23.50
C VAL A 7 10.54 14.82 -22.25
N ILE A 8 9.48 15.24 -21.55
CA ILE A 8 8.92 14.49 -20.42
C ILE A 8 8.48 13.09 -20.87
N LEU A 9 7.77 12.98 -21.98
CA LEU A 9 7.35 11.68 -22.54
C LEU A 9 8.54 10.75 -22.82
N SER A 10 9.66 11.30 -23.31
CA SER A 10 10.87 10.49 -23.54
C SER A 10 11.44 9.89 -22.27
N ALA A 11 11.36 10.59 -21.10
CA ALA A 11 11.74 10.03 -19.82
C ALA A 11 10.80 8.89 -19.37
N PHE A 12 9.48 9.05 -19.58
CA PHE A 12 8.51 7.97 -19.30
C PHE A 12 8.77 6.73 -20.17
N VAL A 13 9.02 6.92 -21.47
CA VAL A 13 9.33 5.80 -22.37
C VAL A 13 10.62 5.10 -21.95
N ALA A 14 11.68 5.85 -21.65
CA ALA A 14 12.95 5.28 -21.18
C ALA A 14 12.76 4.47 -19.88
N TYR A 15 12.01 5.01 -18.91
CA TYR A 15 11.68 4.31 -17.67
C TYR A 15 10.90 3.03 -17.92
N LEU A 16 9.84 3.07 -18.72
CA LEU A 16 9.01 1.89 -19.02
C LEU A 16 9.81 0.81 -19.75
N LEU A 17 10.67 1.19 -20.71
CA LEU A 17 11.58 0.25 -21.39
C LEU A 17 12.52 -0.43 -20.39
N LEU A 18 13.09 0.31 -19.45
CA LEU A 18 13.93 -0.26 -18.40
C LEU A 18 13.16 -1.30 -17.56
N MET A 19 11.93 -0.98 -17.14
CA MET A 19 11.09 -1.90 -16.36
C MET A 19 10.75 -3.16 -17.16
N ILE A 20 10.41 -3.02 -18.44
CA ILE A 20 10.13 -4.14 -19.34
C ILE A 20 11.38 -5.05 -19.48
N VAL A 21 12.55 -4.47 -19.68
CA VAL A 21 13.81 -5.27 -19.79
C VAL A 21 14.05 -6.08 -18.53
N ILE A 22 13.90 -5.48 -17.35
CA ILE A 22 14.06 -6.19 -16.08
C ILE A 22 13.01 -7.32 -15.98
N GLY A 23 11.74 -7.02 -16.27
CA GLY A 23 10.66 -8.01 -16.25
C GLY A 23 10.95 -9.22 -17.15
N VAL A 24 11.36 -9.00 -18.41
CA VAL A 24 11.70 -10.07 -19.36
C VAL A 24 12.87 -10.91 -18.88
N VAL A 25 13.91 -10.29 -18.32
CA VAL A 25 15.09 -11.01 -17.81
C VAL A 25 14.72 -11.96 -16.68
N TYR A 26 13.86 -11.51 -15.75
CA TYR A 26 13.44 -12.34 -14.60
C TYR A 26 12.35 -13.34 -14.96
N MET A 27 11.47 -13.03 -15.90
CA MET A 27 10.48 -13.99 -16.42
C MET A 27 11.12 -15.27 -16.92
N LYS A 28 12.28 -15.18 -17.58
CA LYS A 28 13.03 -16.35 -18.08
C LYS A 28 13.63 -17.22 -16.97
N LYS A 29 13.74 -16.72 -15.75
CA LYS A 29 14.28 -17.42 -14.58
C LYS A 29 13.22 -18.11 -13.74
N THR A 30 11.95 -17.79 -13.96
CA THR A 30 10.81 -18.34 -13.21
C THR A 30 10.42 -19.68 -13.82
N SER A 31 10.62 -20.79 -13.11
CA SER A 31 10.40 -22.16 -13.61
C SER A 31 9.30 -22.93 -12.88
N SER A 32 8.95 -22.53 -11.66
CA SER A 32 7.96 -23.21 -10.82
C SER A 32 6.90 -22.25 -10.26
N SER A 33 5.80 -22.79 -9.73
CA SER A 33 4.81 -21.99 -9.00
C SER A 33 5.40 -21.40 -7.72
N GLU A 34 6.31 -22.08 -7.03
CA GLU A 34 7.03 -21.55 -5.86
C GLU A 34 7.90 -20.33 -6.24
N ASP A 35 8.60 -20.39 -7.38
CA ASP A 35 9.35 -19.24 -7.89
C ASP A 35 8.43 -18.10 -8.26
N TYR A 36 7.27 -18.40 -8.85
CA TYR A 36 6.32 -17.39 -9.30
C TYR A 36 5.67 -16.65 -8.15
N PHE A 37 5.27 -17.33 -7.05
CA PHE A 37 4.53 -16.73 -5.94
C PHE A 37 5.39 -16.23 -4.78
N LEU A 38 6.59 -16.80 -4.55
CA LEU A 38 7.44 -16.42 -3.42
C LEU A 38 8.95 -16.32 -3.77
N GLY A 39 9.35 -16.50 -5.04
CA GLY A 39 10.73 -16.36 -5.49
C GLY A 39 11.71 -17.33 -4.83
N GLY A 40 11.27 -18.54 -4.44
CA GLY A 40 12.11 -19.56 -3.80
C GLY A 40 12.74 -19.09 -2.48
N ARG A 41 12.18 -18.10 -1.78
CA ARG A 41 12.74 -17.47 -0.57
C ARG A 41 14.18 -16.96 -0.76
N GLY A 42 14.47 -16.38 -1.93
CA GLY A 42 15.81 -15.96 -2.32
C GLY A 42 16.15 -14.49 -2.11
N LEU A 43 15.26 -13.66 -1.52
CA LEU A 43 15.47 -12.23 -1.41
C LEU A 43 16.64 -11.87 -0.49
N ASN A 44 17.55 -11.02 -0.99
CA ASN A 44 18.56 -10.36 -0.18
C ASN A 44 17.98 -9.15 0.58
N ALA A 45 18.77 -8.58 1.50
CA ALA A 45 18.31 -7.53 2.40
C ALA A 45 17.79 -6.27 1.69
N TRP A 46 18.49 -5.80 0.68
CA TRP A 46 18.16 -4.57 -0.04
C TRP A 46 16.89 -4.73 -0.87
N VAL A 47 16.83 -5.81 -1.65
CA VAL A 47 15.65 -6.08 -2.48
C VAL A 47 14.40 -6.31 -1.62
N ALA A 48 14.53 -7.06 -0.51
CA ALA A 48 13.42 -7.31 0.39
C ALA A 48 12.91 -6.03 1.06
N ALA A 49 13.82 -5.18 1.55
CA ALA A 49 13.46 -3.92 2.19
C ALA A 49 12.77 -2.96 1.22
N LEU A 50 13.40 -2.67 0.08
CA LEU A 50 12.87 -1.71 -0.87
C LEU A 50 11.62 -2.23 -1.57
N SER A 51 11.53 -3.54 -1.85
CA SER A 51 10.30 -4.12 -2.39
C SER A 51 9.14 -4.04 -1.40
N ALA A 52 9.37 -4.32 -0.11
CA ALA A 52 8.32 -4.14 0.90
C ALA A 52 7.84 -2.69 0.97
N GLN A 53 8.76 -1.74 1.02
CA GLN A 53 8.45 -0.32 1.11
C GLN A 53 7.82 0.23 -0.19
N ALA A 54 8.38 -0.09 -1.36
CA ALA A 54 7.84 0.36 -2.64
C ALA A 54 6.45 -0.23 -2.94
N SER A 55 6.18 -1.48 -2.55
CA SER A 55 4.87 -2.09 -2.73
C SER A 55 3.80 -1.56 -1.77
N ASP A 56 4.21 -1.01 -0.63
CA ASP A 56 3.35 -0.33 0.34
C ASP A 56 3.09 1.12 -0.03
N MET A 57 4.16 1.84 -0.36
CA MET A 57 4.16 3.28 -0.60
C MET A 57 3.68 3.62 -2.02
N SER A 58 2.38 3.52 -2.23
CA SER A 58 1.69 3.78 -3.51
C SER A 58 1.47 5.27 -3.80
N GLY A 59 0.54 5.57 -4.69
CA GLY A 59 0.05 6.94 -4.91
C GLY A 59 -0.41 7.66 -3.64
N TRP A 60 -0.77 6.95 -2.56
CA TRP A 60 -1.13 7.61 -1.30
C TRP A 60 0.06 8.38 -0.68
N LEU A 61 1.29 7.85 -0.75
CA LEU A 61 2.46 8.53 -0.18
C LEU A 61 2.88 9.76 -1.02
N LEU A 62 2.85 9.65 -2.35
CA LEU A 62 3.36 10.71 -3.23
C LEU A 62 2.29 11.73 -3.63
N MET A 63 1.02 11.40 -3.47
CA MET A 63 -0.11 12.23 -3.88
C MET A 63 -1.10 12.45 -2.72
N GLY A 64 -1.57 11.37 -2.08
CA GLY A 64 -2.61 11.40 -1.05
C GLY A 64 -2.19 12.15 0.21
N LEU A 65 -1.12 11.73 0.88
CA LEU A 65 -0.63 12.37 2.12
C LEU A 65 -0.15 13.81 1.87
N PRO A 66 0.67 14.11 0.84
CA PRO A 66 1.01 15.48 0.51
C PRO A 66 -0.22 16.34 0.21
N GLY A 67 -1.21 15.81 -0.52
CA GLY A 67 -2.46 16.50 -0.81
C GLY A 67 -3.30 16.79 0.43
N ALA A 68 -3.36 15.86 1.36
CA ALA A 68 -4.05 16.07 2.64
C ALA A 68 -3.38 17.16 3.48
N ILE A 69 -2.04 17.16 3.58
CA ILE A 69 -1.29 18.21 4.29
C ILE A 69 -1.42 19.54 3.57
N TYR A 70 -1.35 19.56 2.24
CA TYR A 70 -1.56 20.77 1.44
C TYR A 70 -2.92 21.43 1.73
N SER A 71 -3.97 20.64 1.89
CA SER A 71 -5.35 21.11 2.10
C SER A 71 -5.68 21.42 3.55
N LEU A 72 -5.21 20.62 4.51
CA LEU A 72 -5.65 20.64 5.90
C LEU A 72 -4.56 21.06 6.89
N GLY A 73 -3.31 21.19 6.43
CA GLY A 73 -2.17 21.54 7.27
C GLY A 73 -1.44 20.35 7.89
N THR A 74 -0.45 20.68 8.71
CA THR A 74 0.51 19.74 9.30
C THR A 74 -0.14 18.74 10.27
N GLY A 75 -1.36 18.98 10.72
CA GLY A 75 -2.10 18.05 11.55
C GLY A 75 -2.31 16.66 10.94
N GLN A 76 -2.16 16.52 9.61
CA GLN A 76 -2.20 15.21 8.93
C GLN A 76 -0.93 14.36 9.12
N ILE A 77 0.11 14.90 9.76
CA ILE A 77 1.37 14.18 10.03
C ILE A 77 1.17 12.97 10.97
N TRP A 78 0.09 12.95 11.76
CA TRP A 78 -0.21 11.83 12.66
C TRP A 78 -0.46 10.52 11.90
N ILE A 79 -0.91 10.59 10.63
CA ILE A 79 -0.97 9.43 9.72
C ILE A 79 0.44 8.86 9.51
N ALA A 80 1.40 9.73 9.16
CA ALA A 80 2.79 9.32 8.94
C ALA A 80 3.43 8.77 10.23
N VAL A 81 3.16 9.40 11.38
CA VAL A 81 3.65 8.92 12.69
C VAL A 81 3.09 7.52 12.99
N GLY A 82 1.79 7.33 12.80
CA GLY A 82 1.16 6.01 13.00
C GLY A 82 1.75 4.95 12.09
N LEU A 83 1.91 5.25 10.80
CA LEU A 83 2.50 4.35 9.81
C LEU A 83 3.95 4.01 10.15
N PHE A 84 4.77 5.00 10.53
CA PHE A 84 6.15 4.74 10.98
C PHE A 84 6.21 3.78 12.16
N ILE A 85 5.39 4.01 13.20
CA ILE A 85 5.29 3.10 14.37
C ILE A 85 4.88 1.69 13.92
N GLY A 86 3.87 1.61 13.04
CA GLY A 86 3.40 0.33 12.48
C GLY A 86 4.48 -0.41 11.70
N THR A 87 5.23 0.29 10.84
CA THR A 87 6.37 -0.27 10.10
C THR A 87 7.43 -0.82 11.06
N VAL A 88 7.84 -0.03 12.07
CA VAL A 88 8.83 -0.48 13.06
C VAL A 88 8.36 -1.75 13.75
N LEU A 89 7.13 -1.77 14.27
CA LEU A 89 6.57 -2.94 14.93
C LEU A 89 6.49 -4.17 14.00
N ASN A 90 6.09 -3.96 12.76
CA ASN A 90 5.97 -5.04 11.78
C ASN A 90 7.35 -5.65 11.44
N TRP A 91 8.35 -4.82 11.17
CA TRP A 91 9.71 -5.30 10.87
C TRP A 91 10.42 -5.90 12.08
N VAL A 92 10.27 -5.34 13.28
CA VAL A 92 10.98 -5.80 14.47
C VAL A 92 10.29 -7.01 15.13
N CYS A 93 8.96 -6.97 15.26
CA CYS A 93 8.24 -7.99 16.01
C CYS A 93 7.66 -9.11 15.11
N ILE A 94 7.03 -8.75 13.98
CA ILE A 94 6.27 -9.71 13.17
C ILE A 94 7.20 -10.48 12.21
N SER A 95 8.07 -9.78 11.49
CA SER A 95 8.78 -10.33 10.33
C SER A 95 9.56 -11.62 10.65
N HIS A 96 10.35 -11.61 11.72
CA HIS A 96 11.19 -12.75 12.13
C HIS A 96 10.36 -13.97 12.49
N ARG A 97 9.30 -13.74 13.28
CA ARG A 97 8.46 -14.83 13.77
C ARG A 97 7.60 -15.40 12.64
N LEU A 98 7.05 -14.53 11.78
CA LEU A 98 6.29 -14.95 10.61
C LEU A 98 7.13 -15.80 9.66
N ARG A 99 8.35 -15.36 9.32
CA ARG A 99 9.25 -16.13 8.46
C ARG A 99 9.54 -17.52 9.03
N LYS A 100 9.91 -17.63 10.29
CA LYS A 100 10.16 -18.92 10.97
C LYS A 100 8.92 -19.81 10.94
N TYR A 101 7.77 -19.22 11.23
CA TYR A 101 6.53 -19.98 11.36
C TYR A 101 6.03 -20.48 10.01
N THR A 102 6.09 -19.68 8.96
CA THR A 102 5.67 -20.11 7.61
C THR A 102 6.49 -21.30 7.10
N ILE A 103 7.79 -21.34 7.43
CA ILE A 103 8.65 -22.50 7.13
C ILE A 103 8.23 -23.72 7.95
N ALA A 104 8.01 -23.56 9.27
CA ALA A 104 7.61 -24.64 10.15
C ALA A 104 6.18 -25.15 9.87
N ALA A 105 5.30 -24.28 9.36
CA ALA A 105 3.93 -24.58 8.95
C ALA A 105 3.90 -25.01 7.48
N ASN A 106 4.47 -26.13 7.17
CA ASN A 106 4.47 -26.79 5.86
C ASN A 106 4.99 -25.90 4.70
N ASN A 107 6.04 -25.10 4.95
CA ASN A 107 6.63 -24.18 3.97
C ASN A 107 5.59 -23.33 3.21
N SER A 108 4.63 -22.77 3.95
CA SER A 108 3.51 -22.01 3.38
C SER A 108 3.97 -20.86 2.50
N LEU A 109 3.44 -20.77 1.28
CA LEU A 109 3.84 -19.77 0.27
C LEU A 109 2.99 -18.49 0.33
N THR A 110 1.76 -18.59 0.86
CA THR A 110 0.80 -17.47 0.96
C THR A 110 0.36 -17.28 2.40
N ILE A 111 -0.21 -16.11 2.72
CA ILE A 111 -0.81 -15.88 4.04
C ILE A 111 -2.04 -16.76 4.29
N PRO A 112 -2.96 -16.95 3.30
CA PRO A 112 -4.04 -17.94 3.45
C PRO A 112 -3.52 -19.36 3.77
N ALA A 113 -2.53 -19.85 3.02
CA ALA A 113 -1.93 -21.16 3.26
C ALA A 113 -1.21 -21.24 4.62
N PHE A 114 -0.58 -20.16 5.06
CA PHE A 114 0.00 -20.08 6.41
C PHE A 114 -1.07 -20.24 7.49
N LEU A 115 -2.20 -19.55 7.38
CA LEU A 115 -3.29 -19.66 8.35
C LEU A 115 -3.93 -21.05 8.35
N GLU A 116 -4.16 -21.65 7.17
CA GLU A 116 -4.63 -23.04 7.03
C GLU A 116 -3.69 -24.01 7.77
N ASN A 117 -2.40 -23.96 7.45
CA ASN A 117 -1.40 -24.88 8.02
C ASN A 117 -1.15 -24.61 9.51
N ARG A 118 -1.17 -23.34 9.95
CA ARG A 118 -1.01 -22.93 11.35
C ARG A 118 -2.06 -23.55 12.27
N PHE A 119 -3.30 -23.64 11.79
CA PHE A 119 -4.44 -24.18 12.54
C PHE A 119 -4.84 -25.58 12.13
N GLN A 120 -4.11 -26.23 11.20
CA GLN A 120 -4.42 -27.55 10.63
C GLN A 120 -5.89 -27.64 10.17
N ASP A 121 -6.33 -26.64 9.43
CA ASP A 121 -7.71 -26.49 8.96
C ASP A 121 -8.02 -27.48 7.82
N LYS A 122 -8.40 -28.70 8.20
CA LYS A 122 -8.75 -29.79 7.24
C LYS A 122 -9.91 -29.43 6.31
N LYS A 123 -10.76 -28.47 6.70
CA LYS A 123 -11.90 -28.03 5.89
C LYS A 123 -11.54 -26.83 5.00
N ARG A 124 -10.34 -26.27 5.14
CA ARG A 124 -9.84 -25.14 4.36
C ARG A 124 -10.70 -23.87 4.45
N ILE A 125 -11.39 -23.68 5.56
CA ILE A 125 -12.27 -22.52 5.80
C ILE A 125 -11.43 -21.23 5.84
N LEU A 126 -10.28 -21.26 6.54
CA LEU A 126 -9.38 -20.11 6.59
C LEU A 126 -8.79 -19.77 5.24
N LEU A 127 -8.38 -20.79 4.47
CA LEU A 127 -7.90 -20.61 3.10
C LEU A 127 -8.94 -19.89 2.24
N LEU A 128 -10.18 -20.39 2.24
CA LEU A 128 -11.29 -19.81 1.48
C LEU A 128 -11.59 -18.37 1.89
N LEU A 129 -11.82 -18.13 3.19
CA LEU A 129 -12.19 -16.81 3.70
C LEU A 129 -11.08 -15.79 3.49
N SER A 130 -9.83 -16.16 3.77
CA SER A 130 -8.67 -15.28 3.56
C SER A 130 -8.52 -14.88 2.10
N SER A 131 -8.64 -15.84 1.18
CA SER A 131 -8.51 -15.57 -0.25
C SER A 131 -9.64 -14.66 -0.76
N ILE A 132 -10.88 -14.85 -0.30
CA ILE A 132 -12.00 -13.97 -0.66
C ILE A 132 -11.76 -12.54 -0.15
N VAL A 133 -11.34 -12.38 1.10
CA VAL A 133 -11.03 -11.07 1.69
C VAL A 133 -9.91 -10.37 0.92
N ILE A 134 -8.85 -11.10 0.54
CA ILE A 134 -7.76 -10.58 -0.29
C ILE A 134 -8.29 -10.05 -1.63
N VAL A 135 -9.07 -10.86 -2.35
CA VAL A 135 -9.60 -10.48 -3.67
C VAL A 135 -10.47 -9.22 -3.58
N ILE A 136 -11.37 -9.15 -2.59
CA ILE A 136 -12.29 -8.02 -2.43
C ILE A 136 -11.52 -6.71 -2.14
N PHE A 137 -10.67 -6.70 -1.12
CA PHE A 137 -10.03 -5.45 -0.70
C PHE A 137 -8.87 -5.03 -1.62
N PHE A 138 -8.14 -5.97 -2.22
CA PHE A 138 -7.15 -5.60 -3.23
C PHE A 138 -7.77 -5.14 -4.54
N LEU A 139 -8.98 -5.54 -4.88
CA LEU A 139 -9.73 -4.94 -6.00
C LEU A 139 -9.90 -3.43 -5.79
N VAL A 140 -10.34 -3.00 -4.59
CA VAL A 140 -10.50 -1.57 -4.25
C VAL A 140 -9.15 -0.86 -4.21
N TYR A 141 -8.13 -1.51 -3.65
CA TYR A 141 -6.79 -0.92 -3.59
C TYR A 141 -6.17 -0.77 -4.98
N THR A 142 -6.32 -1.75 -5.87
CA THR A 142 -5.89 -1.64 -7.28
C THR A 142 -6.61 -0.51 -7.99
N ALA A 143 -7.89 -0.27 -7.70
CA ALA A 143 -8.62 0.87 -8.26
C ALA A 143 -8.00 2.21 -7.85
N SER A 144 -7.48 2.35 -6.62
CA SER A 144 -6.77 3.56 -6.20
C SER A 144 -5.48 3.79 -7.00
N ALA A 145 -4.74 2.71 -7.32
CA ALA A 145 -3.55 2.80 -8.15
C ALA A 145 -3.89 3.24 -9.59
N LEU A 146 -4.96 2.69 -10.18
CA LEU A 146 -5.43 3.11 -11.50
C LEU A 146 -5.88 4.57 -11.49
N ALA A 147 -6.63 5.02 -10.46
CA ALA A 147 -7.05 6.41 -10.32
C ALA A 147 -5.84 7.36 -10.20
N ALA A 148 -4.82 6.98 -9.43
CA ALA A 148 -3.57 7.74 -9.30
C ALA A 148 -2.84 7.84 -10.66
N GLY A 149 -2.76 6.75 -11.42
CA GLY A 149 -2.22 6.74 -12.78
C GLY A 149 -3.00 7.64 -13.74
N GLY A 150 -4.33 7.58 -13.69
CA GLY A 150 -5.21 8.46 -14.45
C GLY A 150 -4.97 9.94 -14.13
N LYS A 151 -4.90 10.31 -12.85
CA LYS A 151 -4.59 11.69 -12.42
C LYS A 151 -3.18 12.12 -12.87
N LEU A 152 -2.18 11.23 -12.74
CA LEU A 152 -0.82 11.53 -13.17
C LEU A 152 -0.76 11.87 -14.67
N PHE A 153 -1.26 10.99 -15.53
CA PHE A 153 -1.24 11.21 -16.98
C PHE A 153 -2.13 12.38 -17.42
N ASN A 154 -3.29 12.57 -16.80
CA ASN A 154 -4.15 13.73 -17.04
C ASN A 154 -3.43 15.03 -16.73
N THR A 155 -2.81 15.16 -15.53
CA THR A 155 -2.12 16.38 -15.08
C THR A 155 -0.86 16.66 -15.91
N VAL A 156 -0.06 15.63 -16.22
CA VAL A 156 1.21 15.79 -16.95
C VAL A 156 1.00 16.10 -18.43
N PHE A 157 0.07 15.42 -19.08
CA PHE A 157 -0.11 15.48 -20.52
C PHE A 157 -1.32 16.29 -20.98
N GLY A 158 -2.18 16.75 -20.05
CA GLY A 158 -3.38 17.52 -20.36
C GLY A 158 -4.43 16.74 -21.18
N ILE A 159 -4.42 15.40 -21.12
CA ILE A 159 -5.38 14.54 -21.81
C ILE A 159 -6.59 14.25 -20.93
N ASP A 160 -7.72 13.88 -21.55
CA ASP A 160 -8.93 13.50 -20.80
C ASP A 160 -8.64 12.42 -19.75
N TYR A 161 -9.28 12.52 -18.58
CA TYR A 161 -9.04 11.60 -17.48
C TYR A 161 -9.30 10.14 -17.84
N HIS A 162 -10.35 9.82 -18.57
CA HIS A 162 -10.70 8.44 -18.92
C HIS A 162 -9.70 7.85 -19.92
N VAL A 163 -9.18 8.68 -20.84
CA VAL A 163 -8.09 8.30 -21.74
C VAL A 163 -6.81 8.07 -20.92
N ALA A 164 -6.49 8.96 -20.00
CA ALA A 164 -5.35 8.84 -19.10
C ALA A 164 -5.44 7.58 -18.23
N LEU A 165 -6.63 7.30 -17.68
CA LEU A 165 -6.93 6.09 -16.92
C LEU A 165 -6.71 4.81 -17.74
N ALA A 166 -7.18 4.81 -19.01
CA ALA A 166 -7.00 3.67 -19.90
C ALA A 166 -5.52 3.42 -20.24
N ILE A 167 -4.75 4.49 -20.48
CA ILE A 167 -3.29 4.41 -20.71
C ILE A 167 -2.59 3.87 -19.45
N GLY A 168 -2.90 4.42 -18.28
CA GLY A 168 -2.34 3.96 -17.00
C GLY A 168 -2.63 2.49 -16.72
N ALA A 169 -3.88 2.06 -16.93
CA ALA A 169 -4.28 0.67 -16.80
C ALA A 169 -3.52 -0.26 -17.77
N ALA A 170 -3.39 0.15 -19.04
CA ALA A 170 -2.65 -0.61 -20.05
C ALA A 170 -1.17 -0.77 -19.66
N VAL A 171 -0.53 0.30 -19.18
CA VAL A 171 0.88 0.28 -18.71
C VAL A 171 1.04 -0.72 -17.56
N ILE A 172 0.19 -0.64 -16.52
CA ILE A 172 0.24 -1.54 -15.37
C ILE A 172 0.02 -2.99 -15.82
N LEU A 173 -1.00 -3.24 -16.64
CA LEU A 173 -1.30 -4.58 -17.15
C LEU A 173 -0.12 -5.18 -17.93
N CYS A 174 0.39 -4.46 -18.92
CA CYS A 174 1.50 -4.95 -19.78
C CYS A 174 2.71 -5.36 -18.93
N TYR A 175 2.99 -4.62 -17.88
CA TYR A 175 4.12 -4.87 -17.01
C TYR A 175 3.86 -6.05 -16.04
N THR A 176 2.69 -6.09 -15.38
CA THR A 176 2.33 -7.14 -14.40
C THR A 176 2.30 -8.54 -15.03
N PHE A 177 1.91 -8.64 -16.31
CA PHE A 177 1.91 -9.91 -17.05
C PHE A 177 3.29 -10.56 -17.20
N MET A 178 4.35 -9.76 -17.17
CA MET A 178 5.70 -10.22 -17.54
C MET A 178 6.47 -10.83 -16.38
N GLY A 179 6.07 -10.57 -15.11
CA GLY A 179 6.86 -10.93 -13.95
C GLY A 179 6.19 -11.94 -13.03
N GLY A 180 7.01 -12.78 -12.36
CA GLY A 180 6.66 -13.42 -11.11
C GLY A 180 7.20 -12.60 -9.94
N PHE A 181 7.06 -13.10 -8.72
CA PHE A 181 7.45 -12.41 -7.48
C PHE A 181 8.85 -11.80 -7.50
N MET A 182 9.84 -12.53 -8.04
CA MET A 182 11.23 -12.07 -8.09
C MET A 182 11.42 -10.89 -9.05
N ALA A 183 10.70 -10.89 -10.19
CA ALA A 183 10.72 -9.77 -11.13
C ALA A 183 10.13 -8.52 -10.46
N VAL A 184 8.96 -8.65 -9.83
CA VAL A 184 8.31 -7.58 -9.06
C VAL A 184 9.26 -7.03 -7.99
N CYS A 185 9.87 -7.88 -7.17
CA CYS A 185 10.77 -7.41 -6.11
C CYS A 185 12.01 -6.67 -6.63
N VAL A 186 12.56 -7.05 -7.78
CA VAL A 186 13.73 -6.37 -8.36
C VAL A 186 13.34 -5.05 -9.02
N THR A 187 12.19 -4.99 -9.69
CA THR A 187 11.68 -3.71 -10.20
C THR A 187 11.31 -2.78 -9.07
N ASP A 188 10.69 -3.28 -7.98
CA ASP A 188 10.40 -2.51 -6.78
C ASP A 188 11.66 -1.89 -6.15
N PHE A 189 12.79 -2.61 -6.20
CA PHE A 189 14.07 -2.06 -5.72
C PHE A 189 14.48 -0.81 -6.51
N VAL A 190 14.39 -0.85 -7.84
CA VAL A 190 14.70 0.31 -8.70
C VAL A 190 13.67 1.42 -8.48
N GLN A 191 12.41 1.07 -8.44
CA GLN A 191 11.27 1.97 -8.23
C GLN A 191 11.35 2.66 -6.86
N GLY A 192 11.56 1.91 -5.78
CA GLY A 192 11.71 2.46 -4.44
C GLY A 192 12.93 3.39 -4.29
N THR A 193 14.00 3.11 -5.02
CA THR A 193 15.17 4.01 -5.08
C THR A 193 14.81 5.32 -5.79
N LEU A 194 14.15 5.25 -6.94
CA LEU A 194 13.70 6.43 -7.70
C LEU A 194 12.71 7.28 -6.89
N MET A 195 11.75 6.63 -6.23
CA MET A 195 10.78 7.29 -5.35
C MET A 195 11.49 8.09 -4.24
N LEU A 196 12.42 7.46 -3.53
CA LEU A 196 13.12 8.11 -2.42
C LEU A 196 13.92 9.33 -2.89
N ILE A 197 14.63 9.22 -4.02
CA ILE A 197 15.38 10.34 -4.59
C ILE A 197 14.43 11.49 -4.94
N GLY A 198 13.31 11.22 -5.62
CA GLY A 198 12.32 12.24 -5.95
C GLY A 198 11.70 12.91 -4.72
N LEU A 199 11.31 12.10 -3.72
CA LEU A 199 10.74 12.58 -2.46
C LEU A 199 11.70 13.51 -1.71
N LEU A 200 13.00 13.22 -1.69
CA LEU A 200 13.98 14.04 -0.97
C LEU A 200 14.41 15.28 -1.77
N VAL A 201 14.68 15.11 -3.06
CA VAL A 201 15.28 16.20 -3.89
C VAL A 201 14.24 17.28 -4.23
N VAL A 202 13.04 16.90 -4.63
CA VAL A 202 12.05 17.86 -5.12
C VAL A 202 11.65 18.90 -4.05
N PRO A 203 11.21 18.51 -2.84
CA PRO A 203 10.84 19.49 -1.83
C PRO A 203 12.06 20.30 -1.34
N LEU A 204 13.24 19.70 -1.25
CA LEU A 204 14.46 20.41 -0.87
C LEU A 204 14.80 21.53 -1.88
N VAL A 205 14.81 21.21 -3.17
CA VAL A 205 15.11 22.19 -4.21
C VAL A 205 14.00 23.25 -4.30
N ALA A 206 12.73 22.84 -4.18
CA ALA A 206 11.62 23.79 -4.14
C ALA A 206 11.75 24.77 -2.96
N TYR A 207 12.10 24.28 -1.77
CA TYR A 207 12.33 25.12 -0.58
C TYR A 207 13.47 26.12 -0.80
N LEU A 208 14.60 25.68 -1.36
CA LEU A 208 15.75 26.54 -1.63
C LEU A 208 15.49 27.60 -2.72
N THR A 209 14.44 27.43 -3.52
CA THR A 209 14.06 28.36 -4.60
C THR A 209 12.85 29.23 -4.24
N LEU A 210 12.37 29.20 -2.98
CA LEU A 210 11.29 30.09 -2.52
C LEU A 210 11.72 31.56 -2.60
N SER A 211 10.80 32.39 -3.05
CA SER A 211 11.03 33.84 -3.22
C SER A 211 10.75 34.67 -1.96
N GLY A 212 10.52 34.04 -0.81
CA GLY A 212 10.19 34.69 0.46
C GLY A 212 10.24 33.72 1.64
N SER A 213 9.88 34.18 2.83
CA SER A 213 9.79 33.32 3.99
C SER A 213 8.62 32.32 3.83
N LEU A 214 8.81 31.10 4.30
CA LEU A 214 7.76 30.06 4.24
C LEU A 214 6.45 30.53 4.92
N SER A 215 6.55 31.20 6.07
CA SER A 215 5.40 31.72 6.81
C SER A 215 4.62 32.77 6.03
N ASP A 216 5.31 33.73 5.36
CA ASP A 216 4.65 34.75 4.57
C ASP A 216 3.97 34.17 3.34
N LEU A 217 4.62 33.19 2.66
CA LEU A 217 4.06 32.52 1.50
C LEU A 217 2.85 31.65 1.88
N LEU A 218 2.90 30.98 3.01
CA LEU A 218 1.74 30.23 3.53
C LEU A 218 0.57 31.16 3.85
N THR A 219 0.82 32.32 4.43
CA THR A 219 -0.21 33.33 4.69
C THR A 219 -0.81 33.84 3.37
N GLN A 220 0.02 34.17 2.37
CA GLN A 220 -0.42 34.61 1.04
C GLN A 220 -1.23 33.52 0.30
N SER A 221 -0.93 32.25 0.55
CA SER A 221 -1.67 31.13 -0.06
C SER A 221 -3.07 30.90 0.52
N GLY A 222 -3.49 31.72 1.51
CA GLY A 222 -4.73 31.44 2.23
C GLY A 222 -4.71 30.10 2.96
N ALA A 223 -3.55 29.70 3.53
CA ALA A 223 -3.44 28.46 4.28
C ALA A 223 -4.49 28.44 5.42
N PRO A 224 -5.22 27.33 5.62
CA PRO A 224 -6.28 27.22 6.61
C PRO A 224 -5.80 27.64 8.02
N GLY A 225 -6.52 28.56 8.66
CA GLY A 225 -6.15 29.13 9.96
C GLY A 225 -4.93 30.07 9.95
N GLY A 226 -4.36 30.34 8.76
CA GLY A 226 -3.10 31.07 8.60
C GLY A 226 -1.87 30.20 8.83
N ALA A 227 -0.67 30.77 8.58
CA ALA A 227 0.59 30.01 8.61
C ALA A 227 0.84 29.31 9.97
N ALA A 228 0.51 29.95 11.10
CA ALA A 228 0.75 29.39 12.43
C ALA A 228 -0.11 28.14 12.70
N ALA A 229 -1.40 28.19 12.43
CA ALA A 229 -2.30 27.06 12.60
C ALA A 229 -1.99 25.95 11.58
N PHE A 230 -1.70 26.33 10.33
CA PHE A 230 -1.32 25.38 9.27
C PHE A 230 -0.06 24.56 9.65
N LEU A 231 0.92 25.17 10.31
CA LEU A 231 2.16 24.53 10.74
C LEU A 231 2.04 23.84 12.11
N ASN A 232 0.91 23.97 12.80
CA ASN A 232 0.68 23.31 14.08
C ASN A 232 0.16 21.87 13.89
N PRO A 233 0.88 20.84 14.33
CA PRO A 233 0.43 19.44 14.14
C PRO A 233 -0.81 19.08 14.99
N PHE A 234 -1.24 19.95 15.90
CA PHE A 234 -2.42 19.74 16.73
C PHE A 234 -3.65 20.52 16.27
N GLU A 235 -3.57 21.20 15.11
CA GLU A 235 -4.67 21.98 14.53
C GLU A 235 -4.98 21.51 13.10
N ASN A 236 -6.26 21.59 12.72
CA ASN A 236 -6.69 21.31 11.33
C ASN A 236 -6.92 22.60 10.51
N GLY A 237 -6.28 23.68 10.90
CA GLY A 237 -6.43 25.00 10.31
C GLY A 237 -7.59 25.82 10.88
N GLU A 238 -8.68 25.23 11.33
CA GLU A 238 -9.86 25.92 11.88
C GLU A 238 -10.02 25.74 13.39
N ARG A 239 -9.62 24.61 13.90
CA ARG A 239 -9.74 24.23 15.32
C ARG A 239 -8.69 23.22 15.73
N PRO A 240 -8.44 23.04 17.03
CA PRO A 240 -7.62 21.94 17.53
C PRO A 240 -8.21 20.57 17.16
N TYR A 241 -7.32 19.62 16.85
CA TYR A 241 -7.71 18.21 16.69
C TYR A 241 -8.22 17.63 18.01
N THR A 242 -9.27 16.83 17.91
CA THR A 242 -9.73 16.01 19.03
C THR A 242 -8.81 14.79 19.22
N PHE A 243 -8.84 14.19 20.41
CA PHE A 243 -8.14 12.94 20.67
C PHE A 243 -8.57 11.82 19.70
N ILE A 244 -9.85 11.76 19.34
CA ILE A 244 -10.39 10.74 18.41
C ILE A 244 -9.78 10.90 17.01
N GLU A 245 -9.62 12.11 16.52
CA GLU A 245 -9.04 12.38 15.21
C GLU A 245 -7.55 12.00 15.18
N ILE A 246 -6.76 12.37 16.20
CA ILE A 246 -5.35 11.97 16.30
C ILE A 246 -5.24 10.44 16.43
N PHE A 247 -6.05 9.83 17.28
CA PHE A 247 -6.08 8.38 17.44
C PHE A 247 -6.44 7.66 16.13
N SER A 248 -7.41 8.18 15.38
CA SER A 248 -7.82 7.64 14.07
C SER A 248 -6.68 7.71 13.07
N GLN A 249 -5.91 8.80 13.06
CA GLN A 249 -4.75 8.95 12.18
C GLN A 249 -3.61 8.00 12.59
N LEU A 250 -3.31 7.89 13.87
CA LEU A 250 -2.31 6.94 14.37
C LEU A 250 -2.68 5.48 14.11
N ALA A 251 -3.96 5.16 14.10
CA ALA A 251 -4.46 3.81 13.84
C ALA A 251 -4.12 3.24 12.46
N TRP A 252 -3.72 4.10 11.48
CA TRP A 252 -3.23 3.63 10.18
C TRP A 252 -2.09 2.62 10.32
N GLY A 253 -1.22 2.77 11.32
CA GLY A 253 -0.11 1.85 11.59
C GLY A 253 -0.54 0.42 11.93
N LEU A 254 -1.76 0.21 12.44
CA LEU A 254 -2.28 -1.13 12.74
C LEU A 254 -2.43 -2.00 11.48
N GLY A 255 -2.62 -1.37 10.31
CA GLY A 255 -2.79 -2.07 9.04
C GLY A 255 -1.58 -2.92 8.64
N TYR A 256 -0.37 -2.50 8.98
CA TYR A 256 0.85 -3.22 8.58
C TYR A 256 0.87 -4.69 8.93
N CYS A 257 0.32 -5.06 10.10
CA CYS A 257 0.26 -6.44 10.54
C CYS A 257 -0.66 -7.33 9.69
N GLY A 258 -1.51 -6.71 8.86
CA GLY A 258 -2.52 -7.40 8.06
C GLY A 258 -2.35 -7.28 6.55
N MET A 259 -1.24 -6.72 6.04
CA MET A 259 -1.02 -6.51 4.60
C MET A 259 -0.32 -7.70 3.93
N PRO A 260 -1.04 -8.56 3.18
CA PRO A 260 -0.45 -9.78 2.62
C PRO A 260 0.73 -9.52 1.70
N HIS A 261 0.70 -8.46 0.88
CA HIS A 261 1.79 -8.12 -0.05
C HIS A 261 3.07 -7.69 0.68
N ILE A 262 2.99 -7.06 1.86
CA ILE A 262 4.15 -6.72 2.70
C ILE A 262 4.64 -7.98 3.41
N LEU A 263 3.74 -8.73 4.04
CA LEU A 263 4.06 -9.92 4.82
C LEU A 263 4.76 -11.00 3.99
N THR A 264 4.40 -11.16 2.70
CA THR A 264 5.06 -12.09 1.79
C THR A 264 6.54 -11.74 1.55
N ARG A 265 6.93 -10.45 1.60
CA ARG A 265 8.35 -10.07 1.50
C ARG A 265 9.15 -10.61 2.68
N PHE A 266 8.61 -10.58 3.90
CA PHE A 266 9.27 -11.19 5.07
C PHE A 266 9.45 -12.69 4.92
N MET A 267 8.41 -13.37 4.40
CA MET A 267 8.46 -14.81 4.14
C MET A 267 9.53 -15.17 3.10
N ALA A 268 9.77 -14.31 2.12
CA ALA A 268 10.66 -14.53 0.98
C ALA A 268 12.14 -14.24 1.25
N VAL A 269 12.51 -13.64 2.38
CA VAL A 269 13.91 -13.33 2.69
C VAL A 269 14.72 -14.61 2.91
N LYS A 270 15.92 -14.68 2.34
CA LYS A 270 16.71 -15.90 2.29
C LYS A 270 17.26 -16.37 3.66
N SER A 271 17.48 -15.45 4.61
CA SER A 271 18.00 -15.79 5.94
C SER A 271 17.61 -14.79 7.00
N GLU A 272 17.69 -15.19 8.29
CA GLU A 272 17.43 -14.28 9.41
C GLU A 272 18.43 -13.11 9.47
N LYS A 273 19.68 -13.34 9.07
CA LYS A 273 20.70 -12.30 9.00
C LYS A 273 20.33 -11.23 7.96
N GLU A 274 19.84 -11.65 6.81
CA GLU A 274 19.37 -10.73 5.77
C GLU A 274 18.09 -10.01 6.24
N LEU A 275 17.19 -10.68 6.94
CA LEU A 275 15.96 -10.07 7.46
C LEU A 275 16.24 -8.96 8.47
N LYS A 276 17.20 -9.16 9.39
CA LYS A 276 17.66 -8.10 10.31
C LYS A 276 18.21 -6.87 9.58
N LYS A 277 18.99 -7.08 8.51
CA LYS A 277 19.47 -5.97 7.68
C LYS A 277 18.32 -5.29 6.94
N SER A 278 17.40 -6.07 6.38
CA SER A 278 16.21 -5.53 5.72
C SER A 278 15.41 -4.62 6.65
N SER A 279 15.23 -5.01 7.91
CA SER A 279 14.50 -4.22 8.90
C SER A 279 15.11 -2.83 9.08
N VAL A 280 16.44 -2.73 9.21
CA VAL A 280 17.11 -1.44 9.35
C VAL A 280 16.96 -0.58 8.09
N ILE A 281 17.19 -1.18 6.90
CA ILE A 281 17.06 -0.47 5.63
C ILE A 281 15.65 0.06 5.43
N ALA A 282 14.63 -0.78 5.69
CA ALA A 282 13.23 -0.41 5.54
C ALA A 282 12.81 0.70 6.49
N ILE A 283 13.19 0.64 7.77
CA ILE A 283 12.86 1.67 8.78
C ILE A 283 13.52 3.00 8.42
N VAL A 284 14.78 3.00 7.96
CA VAL A 284 15.46 4.23 7.53
C VAL A 284 14.80 4.80 6.28
N TRP A 285 14.48 3.96 5.31
CA TRP A 285 13.77 4.38 4.09
C TRP A 285 12.41 4.98 4.43
N ASP A 286 11.67 4.35 5.35
CA ASP A 286 10.32 4.75 5.76
C ASP A 286 10.28 6.13 6.41
N ILE A 287 11.15 6.38 7.40
CA ILE A 287 11.17 7.70 8.05
C ILE A 287 11.58 8.82 7.10
N LEU A 288 12.51 8.55 6.18
CA LEU A 288 12.95 9.54 5.19
C LEU A 288 11.81 9.87 4.21
N SER A 289 11.12 8.84 3.69
CA SER A 289 10.05 9.01 2.70
C SER A 289 8.80 9.67 3.29
N LEU A 290 8.35 9.23 4.48
CA LEU A 290 7.20 9.83 5.17
C LEU A 290 7.46 11.30 5.53
N THR A 291 8.65 11.60 6.05
CA THR A 291 9.04 12.98 6.36
C THR A 291 9.05 13.85 5.10
N ALA A 292 9.65 13.36 4.02
CA ALA A 292 9.70 14.09 2.75
C ALA A 292 8.31 14.31 2.15
N ALA A 293 7.42 13.33 2.21
CA ALA A 293 6.04 13.46 1.75
C ALA A 293 5.27 14.54 2.53
N CYS A 294 5.49 14.65 3.85
CA CYS A 294 4.93 15.74 4.66
C CYS A 294 5.46 17.11 4.19
N PHE A 295 6.75 17.23 3.93
CA PHE A 295 7.33 18.47 3.43
C PHE A 295 6.83 18.85 2.03
N ILE A 296 6.53 17.89 1.15
CA ILE A 296 5.90 18.16 -0.16
C ILE A 296 4.58 18.91 0.03
N GLY A 297 3.72 18.49 0.95
CA GLY A 297 2.46 19.18 1.22
C GLY A 297 2.65 20.60 1.73
N ILE A 298 3.56 20.79 2.69
CA ILE A 298 3.86 22.10 3.32
C ILE A 298 4.50 23.06 2.30
N ILE A 299 5.58 22.64 1.68
CA ILE A 299 6.34 23.46 0.73
C ILE A 299 5.53 23.71 -0.53
N GLY A 300 4.80 22.69 -1.01
CA GLY A 300 3.93 22.80 -2.18
C GLY A 300 2.88 23.88 -2.04
N ARG A 301 2.30 24.05 -0.84
CA ARG A 301 1.34 25.13 -0.57
C ARG A 301 1.93 26.51 -0.80
N ALA A 302 3.16 26.74 -0.36
CA ALA A 302 3.87 27.99 -0.55
C ALA A 302 4.43 28.14 -1.97
N TYR A 303 4.99 27.07 -2.55
CA TYR A 303 5.71 27.11 -3.83
C TYR A 303 4.80 27.28 -5.04
N LEU A 304 3.58 26.73 -5.02
CA LEU A 304 2.66 26.77 -6.16
C LEU A 304 1.95 28.11 -6.36
N LEU A 305 2.09 29.07 -5.45
CA LEU A 305 1.49 30.39 -5.61
C LEU A 305 1.75 31.00 -7.01
N PRO A 306 0.78 31.76 -7.56
CA PRO A 306 -0.52 32.13 -6.99
C PRO A 306 -1.64 31.07 -7.14
N THR A 307 -1.35 29.92 -7.72
CA THR A 307 -2.34 28.85 -7.93
C THR A 307 -2.59 28.08 -6.65
N VAL A 308 -3.84 28.00 -6.21
CA VAL A 308 -4.26 27.16 -5.08
C VAL A 308 -4.98 25.93 -5.64
N LEU A 309 -4.40 24.76 -5.40
CA LEU A 309 -4.97 23.48 -5.88
C LEU A 309 -6.25 23.13 -5.12
N GLY A 310 -7.21 22.55 -5.84
CA GLY A 310 -8.52 22.19 -5.29
C GLY A 310 -9.53 23.32 -5.25
N GLU A 311 -9.17 24.52 -5.70
CA GLU A 311 -10.04 25.69 -5.75
C GLU A 311 -10.22 26.21 -7.20
N ASN A 312 -11.37 26.81 -7.50
CA ASN A 312 -11.63 27.52 -8.77
C ASN A 312 -11.27 26.75 -10.05
N GLY A 313 -11.48 25.43 -10.07
CA GLY A 313 -11.18 24.58 -11.21
C GLY A 313 -9.70 24.20 -11.38
N ALA A 314 -8.85 24.56 -10.43
CA ALA A 314 -7.48 24.07 -10.38
C ALA A 314 -7.41 22.56 -10.12
N SER A 315 -6.27 21.94 -10.47
CA SER A 315 -6.01 20.52 -10.19
C SER A 315 -6.27 20.19 -8.72
N SER A 316 -6.67 18.93 -8.47
CA SER A 316 -6.88 18.43 -7.10
C SER A 316 -5.61 18.58 -6.24
N SER A 317 -5.78 18.80 -4.94
CA SER A 317 -4.66 18.84 -3.99
C SER A 317 -3.78 17.58 -4.03
N GLU A 318 -4.34 16.43 -4.40
CA GLU A 318 -3.57 15.20 -4.59
C GLU A 318 -2.56 15.29 -5.75
N SER A 319 -2.63 16.32 -6.62
CA SER A 319 -1.63 16.55 -7.68
C SER A 319 -0.46 17.47 -7.25
N VAL A 320 -0.39 17.89 -5.99
CA VAL A 320 0.62 18.85 -5.48
C VAL A 320 2.05 18.46 -5.87
N PHE A 321 2.42 17.20 -5.75
CA PHE A 321 3.77 16.74 -6.09
C PHE A 321 4.04 16.80 -7.59
N ILE A 322 3.06 16.45 -8.42
CA ILE A 322 3.13 16.53 -9.88
C ILE A 322 3.34 17.98 -10.31
N GLU A 323 2.51 18.90 -9.79
CA GLU A 323 2.57 20.33 -10.11
C GLU A 323 3.87 20.99 -9.64
N MET A 324 4.37 20.58 -8.44
CA MET A 324 5.68 21.05 -7.97
C MET A 324 6.81 20.62 -8.91
N ILE A 325 6.83 19.34 -9.35
CA ILE A 325 7.85 18.84 -10.27
C ILE A 325 7.78 19.60 -11.60
N ASN A 326 6.59 19.77 -12.17
CA ASN A 326 6.39 20.48 -13.42
C ASN A 326 6.84 21.94 -13.33
N LYS A 327 6.39 22.67 -12.31
CA LYS A 327 6.75 24.07 -12.11
C LYS A 327 8.24 24.23 -11.86
N LEU A 328 8.84 23.38 -11.00
CA LEU A 328 10.24 23.48 -10.62
C LEU A 328 11.18 23.10 -11.76
N PHE A 329 11.05 21.89 -12.30
CA PHE A 329 12.00 21.36 -13.26
C PHE A 329 11.72 21.78 -14.70
N SER A 330 10.45 21.87 -15.12
CA SER A 330 10.14 22.23 -16.50
C SER A 330 10.13 23.74 -16.73
N SER A 331 9.54 24.54 -15.80
CA SER A 331 9.37 25.97 -15.99
C SER A 331 10.49 26.81 -15.35
N HIS A 332 10.85 26.53 -14.08
CA HIS A 332 11.81 27.34 -13.33
C HIS A 332 13.27 27.02 -13.71
N LEU A 333 13.65 25.73 -13.70
CA LEU A 333 15.02 25.29 -13.94
C LEU A 333 15.31 24.97 -15.41
N GLY A 334 14.31 24.84 -16.27
CA GLY A 334 14.50 24.49 -17.70
C GLY A 334 15.05 23.05 -17.91
N LEU A 335 14.78 22.12 -17.00
CA LEU A 335 15.27 20.74 -17.00
C LEU A 335 14.12 19.73 -17.13
N PRO A 336 13.29 19.77 -18.21
CA PRO A 336 12.08 18.96 -18.31
C PRO A 336 12.35 17.44 -18.32
N PHE A 337 13.51 16.98 -18.78
CA PHE A 337 13.86 15.56 -18.74
C PHE A 337 14.06 15.07 -17.30
N ILE A 338 14.72 15.86 -16.45
CA ILE A 338 14.90 15.54 -15.03
C ILE A 338 13.54 15.59 -14.31
N GLY A 339 12.70 16.57 -14.63
CA GLY A 339 11.30 16.60 -14.18
C GLY A 339 10.56 15.33 -14.57
N GLY A 340 10.71 14.88 -15.81
CA GLY A 340 10.16 13.61 -16.30
C GLY A 340 10.62 12.39 -15.50
N ILE A 341 11.91 12.32 -15.12
CA ILE A 341 12.44 11.26 -14.25
C ILE A 341 11.77 11.27 -12.87
N PHE A 342 11.58 12.43 -12.24
CA PHE A 342 10.88 12.52 -10.96
C PHE A 342 9.38 12.19 -11.07
N LEU A 343 8.72 12.57 -12.17
CA LEU A 343 7.35 12.14 -12.47
C LEU A 343 7.28 10.60 -12.65
N CYS A 344 8.31 9.97 -13.24
CA CYS A 344 8.42 8.51 -13.27
C CYS A 344 8.53 7.92 -11.85
N GLY A 345 9.03 8.66 -10.86
CA GLY A 345 9.00 8.25 -9.46
C GLY A 345 7.58 8.08 -8.92
N ILE A 346 6.64 8.95 -9.34
CA ILE A 346 5.21 8.81 -9.00
C ILE A 346 4.60 7.58 -9.72
N LEU A 347 4.90 7.42 -11.02
CA LEU A 347 4.47 6.24 -11.76
C LEU A 347 5.05 4.95 -11.16
N ALA A 348 6.30 4.99 -10.70
CA ALA A 348 6.97 3.89 -10.02
C ALA A 348 6.22 3.43 -8.77
N ALA A 349 5.79 4.38 -7.93
CA ALA A 349 4.99 4.09 -6.74
C ALA A 349 3.63 3.44 -7.07
N ILE A 350 2.99 3.93 -8.13
CA ILE A 350 1.71 3.37 -8.60
C ILE A 350 1.91 1.94 -9.11
N MET A 351 2.93 1.71 -9.92
CA MET A 351 3.20 0.41 -10.55
C MET A 351 3.65 -0.65 -9.54
N SER A 352 4.60 -0.35 -8.66
CA SER A 352 5.13 -1.29 -7.65
C SER A 352 4.07 -1.79 -6.68
N THR A 353 3.10 -0.94 -6.36
CA THR A 353 1.99 -1.34 -5.51
C THR A 353 0.95 -2.15 -6.28
N ALA A 354 0.55 -1.69 -7.47
CA ALA A 354 -0.46 -2.36 -8.27
C ALA A 354 -0.05 -3.79 -8.66
N ASP A 355 1.19 -3.99 -9.12
CA ASP A 355 1.68 -5.32 -9.51
C ASP A 355 1.80 -6.27 -8.31
N SER A 356 2.23 -5.76 -7.15
CA SER A 356 2.30 -6.53 -5.91
C SER A 356 0.92 -6.98 -5.42
N GLN A 357 -0.08 -6.11 -5.50
CA GLN A 357 -1.46 -6.41 -5.14
C GLN A 357 -2.10 -7.38 -6.13
N LEU A 358 -1.90 -7.16 -7.43
CA LEU A 358 -2.38 -8.04 -8.48
C LEU A 358 -1.74 -9.43 -8.40
N LEU A 359 -0.44 -9.52 -8.08
CA LEU A 359 0.25 -10.80 -7.90
C LEU A 359 -0.32 -11.58 -6.71
N VAL A 360 -0.53 -10.93 -5.55
CA VAL A 360 -1.12 -11.58 -4.38
C VAL A 360 -2.57 -11.99 -4.63
N THR A 361 -3.35 -11.14 -5.31
CA THR A 361 -4.73 -11.46 -5.68
C THR A 361 -4.79 -12.63 -6.66
N ALA A 362 -3.90 -12.65 -7.65
CA ALA A 362 -3.78 -13.74 -8.61
C ALA A 362 -3.37 -15.05 -7.93
N SER A 363 -2.44 -14.99 -6.96
CA SER A 363 -2.06 -16.14 -6.14
C SER A 363 -3.24 -16.68 -5.33
N ALA A 364 -3.97 -15.79 -4.63
CA ALA A 364 -5.14 -16.19 -3.86
C ALA A 364 -6.24 -16.83 -4.75
N ALA A 365 -6.47 -16.29 -5.94
CA ALA A 365 -7.48 -16.84 -6.85
C ALA A 365 -7.03 -18.15 -7.53
N SER A 366 -5.78 -18.24 -7.98
CA SER A 366 -5.31 -19.41 -8.75
C SER A 366 -4.79 -20.54 -7.89
N GLU A 367 -3.90 -20.26 -6.93
CA GLU A 367 -3.30 -21.29 -6.07
C GLU A 367 -4.23 -21.67 -4.92
N ASP A 368 -4.76 -20.66 -4.20
CA ASP A 368 -5.52 -20.93 -2.99
C ASP A 368 -7.00 -21.32 -3.29
N LEU A 369 -7.67 -20.68 -4.27
CA LEU A 369 -9.07 -21.01 -4.60
C LEU A 369 -9.17 -22.05 -5.73
N TYR A 370 -8.64 -21.78 -6.91
CA TYR A 370 -8.83 -22.65 -8.07
C TYR A 370 -8.19 -24.02 -7.86
N HIS A 371 -6.89 -24.07 -7.56
CA HIS A 371 -6.14 -25.31 -7.39
C HIS A 371 -6.65 -26.14 -6.20
N GLN A 372 -7.02 -25.51 -5.09
CA GLN A 372 -7.39 -26.24 -3.88
C GLN A 372 -8.88 -26.68 -3.85
N PHE A 373 -9.79 -25.93 -4.51
CA PHE A 373 -11.23 -26.21 -4.41
C PHE A 373 -11.86 -26.64 -5.74
N ILE A 374 -11.35 -26.18 -6.89
CA ILE A 374 -11.97 -26.43 -8.20
C ILE A 374 -11.27 -27.58 -8.92
N LYS A 375 -9.94 -27.53 -9.06
CA LYS A 375 -9.18 -28.52 -9.82
C LYS A 375 -7.86 -28.87 -9.15
N LYS A 376 -7.86 -29.88 -8.30
CA LYS A 376 -6.72 -30.29 -7.47
C LYS A 376 -5.55 -30.89 -8.24
N ASP A 377 -5.79 -31.35 -9.45
CA ASP A 377 -4.83 -31.94 -10.39
C ASP A 377 -4.38 -30.95 -11.48
N ALA A 378 -4.66 -29.65 -11.29
CA ALA A 378 -4.23 -28.60 -12.21
C ALA A 378 -2.69 -28.54 -12.29
N ASP A 379 -2.17 -28.51 -13.50
CA ASP A 379 -0.74 -28.36 -13.71
C ASP A 379 -0.29 -26.88 -13.54
N SER A 380 1.03 -26.67 -13.43
CA SER A 380 1.57 -25.32 -13.24
C SER A 380 1.21 -24.34 -14.36
N LYS A 381 1.01 -24.82 -15.60
CA LYS A 381 0.64 -23.95 -16.73
C LYS A 381 -0.80 -23.48 -16.60
N GLU A 382 -1.68 -24.38 -16.16
CA GLU A 382 -3.09 -24.06 -15.93
C GLU A 382 -3.23 -23.06 -14.79
N ILE A 383 -2.55 -23.29 -13.65
CA ILE A 383 -2.52 -22.37 -12.49
C ILE A 383 -2.04 -20.98 -12.93
N LEU A 384 -0.96 -20.88 -13.70
CA LEU A 384 -0.46 -19.62 -14.22
C LEU A 384 -1.42 -18.95 -15.21
N THR A 385 -2.19 -19.73 -15.98
CA THR A 385 -3.21 -19.19 -16.88
C THR A 385 -4.36 -18.58 -16.09
N VAL A 386 -4.83 -19.25 -15.03
CA VAL A 386 -5.85 -18.73 -14.13
C VAL A 386 -5.34 -17.47 -13.41
N ALA A 387 -4.08 -17.47 -12.95
CA ALA A 387 -3.47 -16.30 -12.33
C ALA A 387 -3.50 -15.07 -13.28
N ARG A 388 -3.09 -15.24 -14.53
CA ARG A 388 -3.10 -14.17 -15.54
C ARG A 388 -4.52 -13.69 -15.86
N LEU A 389 -5.47 -14.61 -16.00
CA LEU A 389 -6.88 -14.25 -16.21
C LEU A 389 -7.42 -13.45 -15.02
N THR A 390 -7.07 -13.82 -13.80
CA THR A 390 -7.44 -13.07 -12.59
C THR A 390 -6.91 -11.63 -12.63
N VAL A 391 -5.66 -11.44 -13.04
CA VAL A 391 -5.07 -10.09 -13.19
C VAL A 391 -5.91 -9.25 -14.16
N ILE A 392 -6.33 -9.79 -15.31
CA ILE A 392 -7.18 -9.08 -16.27
C ILE A 392 -8.53 -8.73 -15.64
N VAL A 393 -9.21 -9.70 -15.06
CA VAL A 393 -10.56 -9.51 -14.50
C VAL A 393 -10.52 -8.46 -13.38
N VAL A 394 -9.58 -8.59 -12.45
CA VAL A 394 -9.42 -7.62 -11.34
C VAL A 394 -9.10 -6.23 -11.87
N SER A 395 -8.24 -6.11 -12.87
CA SER A 395 -7.90 -4.80 -13.46
C SER A 395 -9.08 -4.16 -14.19
N VAL A 396 -9.91 -4.93 -14.87
CA VAL A 396 -11.15 -4.42 -15.52
C VAL A 396 -12.14 -3.94 -14.47
N LEU A 397 -12.35 -4.70 -13.39
CA LEU A 397 -13.23 -4.29 -12.31
C LEU A 397 -12.68 -3.06 -11.56
N ALA A 398 -11.38 -3.01 -11.31
CA ALA A 398 -10.71 -1.87 -10.72
C ALA A 398 -10.82 -0.60 -11.60
N PHE A 399 -10.73 -0.76 -12.92
CA PHE A 399 -10.94 0.32 -13.89
C PHE A 399 -12.35 0.92 -13.79
N VAL A 400 -13.37 0.09 -13.63
CA VAL A 400 -14.77 0.55 -13.42
C VAL A 400 -14.90 1.33 -12.10
N ILE A 401 -14.27 0.87 -11.02
CA ILE A 401 -14.28 1.58 -9.73
C ILE A 401 -13.54 2.92 -9.84
N ALA A 402 -12.43 2.96 -10.57
CA ALA A 402 -11.61 4.17 -10.78
C ALA A 402 -12.22 5.16 -11.81
N TRP A 403 -13.38 4.86 -12.40
CA TRP A 403 -13.97 5.66 -13.48
C TRP A 403 -14.29 7.11 -13.07
N ASN A 404 -14.64 7.35 -11.81
CA ASN A 404 -14.95 8.70 -11.34
C ASN A 404 -13.66 9.51 -11.10
N PRO A 405 -13.40 10.61 -11.86
CA PRO A 405 -12.20 11.42 -11.72
C PRO A 405 -12.09 12.12 -10.36
N ASN A 406 -13.22 12.30 -9.66
CA ASN A 406 -13.27 12.93 -8.34
C ASN A 406 -13.02 11.95 -7.18
N SER A 407 -12.77 10.67 -7.47
CA SER A 407 -12.41 9.70 -6.43
C SER A 407 -11.11 10.11 -5.75
N SER A 408 -11.12 10.19 -4.42
CA SER A 408 -9.91 10.42 -3.64
C SER A 408 -9.05 9.16 -3.60
N ILE A 409 -7.78 9.30 -3.95
CA ILE A 409 -6.78 8.22 -3.83
C ILE A 409 -6.69 7.79 -2.37
N MET A 410 -6.57 8.78 -1.47
CA MET A 410 -6.49 8.53 -0.02
C MET A 410 -7.72 7.80 0.51
N GLY A 411 -8.93 8.16 0.02
CA GLY A 411 -10.18 7.51 0.41
C GLY A 411 -10.25 6.04 -0.02
N LEU A 412 -9.90 5.72 -1.26
CA LEU A 412 -9.88 4.34 -1.77
C LEU A 412 -8.85 3.48 -1.02
N VAL A 413 -7.65 4.05 -0.77
CA VAL A 413 -6.61 3.36 -0.01
C VAL A 413 -7.05 3.11 1.42
N SER A 414 -7.62 4.10 2.11
CA SER A 414 -8.02 3.96 3.51
C SER A 414 -9.01 2.82 3.73
N ASN A 415 -9.98 2.65 2.84
CA ASN A 415 -10.97 1.57 2.91
C ASN A 415 -10.33 0.19 2.73
N ALA A 416 -9.50 0.02 1.70
CA ALA A 416 -8.82 -1.25 1.44
C ALA A 416 -7.82 -1.60 2.55
N TRP A 417 -7.08 -0.60 3.03
CA TRP A 417 -6.14 -0.72 4.13
C TRP A 417 -6.84 -1.12 5.43
N ALA A 418 -7.99 -0.51 5.72
CA ALA A 418 -8.78 -0.86 6.89
C ALA A 418 -9.32 -2.30 6.81
N GLY A 419 -9.85 -2.70 5.67
CA GLY A 419 -10.42 -4.04 5.49
C GLY A 419 -9.41 -5.15 5.65
N LEU A 420 -8.25 -5.05 5.00
CA LEU A 420 -7.16 -6.01 5.15
C LEU A 420 -6.54 -5.96 6.54
N GLY A 421 -6.26 -4.76 7.05
CA GLY A 421 -5.66 -4.55 8.37
C GLY A 421 -6.51 -5.08 9.52
N ALA A 422 -7.83 -4.87 9.47
CA ALA A 422 -8.76 -5.35 10.49
C ALA A 422 -9.01 -6.88 10.41
N ALA A 423 -9.08 -7.44 9.20
CA ALA A 423 -9.30 -8.88 9.03
C ALA A 423 -8.04 -9.69 9.39
N PHE A 424 -6.89 -9.32 8.83
CA PHE A 424 -5.66 -10.09 8.98
C PHE A 424 -4.78 -9.66 10.14
N GLY A 425 -4.72 -8.36 10.49
CA GLY A 425 -3.81 -7.84 11.50
C GLY A 425 -3.91 -8.57 12.84
N PRO A 426 -5.07 -8.53 13.52
CA PRO A 426 -5.24 -9.26 14.78
C PRO A 426 -5.05 -10.76 14.61
N THR A 427 -5.52 -11.34 13.50
CA THR A 427 -5.41 -12.77 13.24
C THR A 427 -3.96 -13.21 13.09
N VAL A 428 -3.13 -12.47 12.34
CA VAL A 428 -1.70 -12.74 12.19
C VAL A 428 -0.98 -12.55 13.53
N VAL A 429 -1.20 -11.43 14.22
CA VAL A 429 -0.59 -11.17 15.53
C VAL A 429 -0.89 -12.27 16.53
N MET A 430 -2.17 -12.62 16.69
CA MET A 430 -2.58 -13.65 17.63
C MET A 430 -2.10 -15.06 17.22
N SER A 431 -2.04 -15.35 15.94
CA SER A 431 -1.47 -16.61 15.42
C SER A 431 0.01 -16.75 15.74
N LEU A 432 0.75 -15.65 15.76
CA LEU A 432 2.19 -15.63 16.01
C LEU A 432 2.53 -15.59 17.52
N PHE A 433 1.74 -14.88 18.34
CA PHE A 433 2.13 -14.55 19.70
C PHE A 433 1.28 -15.18 20.80
N TRP A 434 0.05 -15.64 20.49
CA TRP A 434 -0.82 -16.24 21.49
C TRP A 434 -1.04 -17.74 21.24
N ARG A 435 -0.45 -18.54 22.12
CA ARG A 435 -0.47 -20.02 22.03
C ARG A 435 -1.87 -20.61 22.04
N ARG A 436 -2.85 -19.92 22.67
CA ARG A 436 -4.22 -20.39 22.83
C ARG A 436 -5.09 -20.18 21.59
N THR A 437 -4.67 -19.35 20.63
CA THR A 437 -5.41 -19.09 19.39
C THR A 437 -5.71 -20.40 18.65
N ASN A 438 -6.97 -20.61 18.28
CA ASN A 438 -7.42 -21.79 17.55
C ASN A 438 -8.16 -21.43 16.26
N LEU A 439 -8.59 -22.43 15.50
CA LEU A 439 -9.29 -22.26 14.22
C LEU A 439 -10.55 -21.38 14.35
N ALA A 440 -11.39 -21.63 15.36
CA ALA A 440 -12.62 -20.85 15.57
C ALA A 440 -12.35 -19.37 15.84
N GLY A 441 -11.31 -19.08 16.64
CA GLY A 441 -10.88 -17.72 16.89
C GLY A 441 -10.36 -17.02 15.64
N ALA A 442 -9.52 -17.69 14.85
CA ALA A 442 -8.98 -17.14 13.61
C ALA A 442 -10.08 -16.83 12.59
N VAL A 443 -11.05 -17.74 12.40
CA VAL A 443 -12.22 -17.53 11.53
C VAL A 443 -13.05 -16.34 12.02
N ALA A 444 -13.36 -16.30 13.33
CA ALA A 444 -14.14 -15.21 13.92
C ALA A 444 -13.44 -13.86 13.74
N GLY A 445 -12.10 -13.79 13.88
CA GLY A 445 -11.30 -12.59 13.70
C GLY A 445 -11.37 -12.05 12.27
N ILE A 446 -11.09 -12.89 11.27
CA ILE A 446 -11.12 -12.49 9.85
C ILE A 446 -12.51 -11.97 9.47
N VAL A 447 -13.55 -12.73 9.79
CA VAL A 447 -14.93 -12.39 9.42
C VAL A 447 -15.38 -11.11 10.13
N SER A 448 -15.21 -11.03 11.45
CA SER A 448 -15.67 -9.86 12.20
C SER A 448 -14.88 -8.60 11.85
N GLY A 449 -13.55 -8.69 11.66
CA GLY A 449 -12.72 -7.56 11.27
C GLY A 449 -13.13 -6.97 9.92
N GLY A 450 -13.23 -7.81 8.89
CA GLY A 450 -13.63 -7.38 7.56
C GLY A 450 -15.07 -6.85 7.50
N LEU A 451 -16.02 -7.54 8.13
CA LEU A 451 -17.42 -7.10 8.18
C LEU A 451 -17.58 -5.79 8.94
N THR A 452 -16.85 -5.58 10.05
CA THR A 452 -16.92 -4.33 10.81
C THR A 452 -16.53 -3.14 9.95
N VAL A 453 -15.48 -3.25 9.14
CA VAL A 453 -15.06 -2.16 8.23
C VAL A 453 -16.15 -1.87 7.20
N ILE A 454 -16.74 -2.90 6.58
CA ILE A 454 -17.82 -2.73 5.60
C ILE A 454 -19.05 -2.05 6.24
N VAL A 455 -19.45 -2.50 7.42
CA VAL A 455 -20.60 -1.90 8.14
C VAL A 455 -20.30 -0.46 8.54
N TRP A 456 -19.10 -0.18 9.02
CA TRP A 456 -18.69 1.13 9.53
C TRP A 456 -18.64 2.21 8.45
N ASP A 457 -18.10 1.85 7.27
CA ASP A 457 -17.84 2.82 6.21
C ASP A 457 -18.96 2.94 5.17
N TYR A 458 -19.80 1.90 5.01
CA TYR A 458 -20.75 1.85 3.90
C TYR A 458 -22.23 1.77 4.32
N ILE A 459 -22.55 1.41 5.57
CA ILE A 459 -23.95 1.29 6.00
C ILE A 459 -24.37 2.52 6.80
N PRO A 460 -25.37 3.30 6.34
CA PRO A 460 -25.85 4.48 7.03
C PRO A 460 -26.75 4.09 8.21
N LEU A 461 -26.15 3.90 9.38
CA LEU A 461 -26.84 3.48 10.61
C LEU A 461 -27.18 4.64 11.57
N ALA A 462 -26.50 5.78 11.48
CA ALA A 462 -26.64 6.90 12.40
C ALA A 462 -27.15 8.15 11.67
N ALA A 463 -28.40 8.55 11.90
CA ALA A 463 -29.00 9.75 11.31
C ALA A 463 -28.82 9.89 9.78
N GLY A 464 -28.85 8.77 9.05
CA GLY A 464 -28.62 8.73 7.59
C GLY A 464 -27.15 8.82 7.18
N GLN A 465 -26.21 8.78 8.13
CA GLN A 465 -24.77 8.78 7.89
C GLN A 465 -24.15 7.44 8.25
N THR A 466 -22.97 7.15 7.70
CA THR A 466 -22.16 5.99 8.11
C THR A 466 -21.61 6.22 9.51
N LEU A 467 -21.28 5.15 10.23
CA LEU A 467 -20.70 5.27 11.56
C LEU A 467 -19.33 5.96 11.53
N GLY A 468 -18.55 5.77 10.46
CA GLY A 468 -17.29 6.46 10.25
C GLY A 468 -17.47 7.98 10.17
N SER A 469 -18.42 8.46 9.35
CA SER A 469 -18.72 9.89 9.22
C SER A 469 -19.32 10.49 10.51
N TYR A 470 -20.17 9.73 11.19
CA TYR A 470 -20.83 10.20 12.42
C TYR A 470 -19.88 10.30 13.61
N THR A 471 -18.96 9.35 13.78
CA THR A 471 -18.05 9.28 14.93
C THR A 471 -16.70 9.96 14.70
N GLY A 472 -16.30 10.13 13.44
CA GLY A 472 -14.96 10.55 13.07
C GLY A 472 -13.88 9.50 13.36
N LEU A 473 -14.27 8.28 13.77
CA LEU A 473 -13.33 7.21 14.13
C LEU A 473 -13.04 6.32 12.92
N TYR A 474 -11.77 6.14 12.62
CA TYR A 474 -11.32 5.34 11.49
C TYR A 474 -11.72 3.86 11.65
N SER A 475 -12.34 3.31 10.63
CA SER A 475 -12.88 1.94 10.63
C SER A 475 -11.84 0.85 10.94
N LEU A 476 -10.56 1.07 10.59
CA LEU A 476 -9.47 0.16 10.94
C LEU A 476 -9.34 -0.01 12.46
N ALA A 477 -9.39 1.07 13.23
CA ALA A 477 -9.24 0.99 14.68
C ALA A 477 -10.33 0.13 15.30
N VAL A 478 -11.57 0.36 14.88
CA VAL A 478 -12.74 -0.38 15.36
C VAL A 478 -12.72 -1.84 14.90
N GLY A 479 -12.51 -2.05 13.61
CA GLY A 479 -12.43 -3.41 13.03
C GLY A 479 -11.30 -4.24 13.63
N PHE A 480 -10.14 -3.62 13.90
CA PHE A 480 -9.01 -4.28 14.56
C PHE A 480 -9.36 -4.69 15.98
N ALA A 481 -9.98 -3.79 16.76
CA ALA A 481 -10.40 -4.08 18.12
C ALA A 481 -11.48 -5.17 18.19
N VAL A 482 -12.50 -5.09 17.33
CA VAL A 482 -13.56 -6.11 17.23
C VAL A 482 -12.97 -7.47 16.85
N SER A 483 -12.11 -7.52 15.83
CA SER A 483 -11.42 -8.74 15.42
C SER A 483 -10.64 -9.36 16.58
N LEU A 484 -9.85 -8.55 17.29
CA LEU A 484 -9.06 -9.02 18.44
C LEU A 484 -9.93 -9.61 19.55
N VAL A 485 -11.01 -8.92 19.93
CA VAL A 485 -11.97 -9.37 20.94
C VAL A 485 -12.63 -10.68 20.53
N MET A 486 -13.06 -10.80 19.28
CA MET A 486 -13.70 -12.00 18.74
C MET A 486 -12.73 -13.18 18.68
N ILE A 487 -11.46 -12.96 18.32
CA ILE A 487 -10.43 -13.99 18.39
C ILE A 487 -10.31 -14.52 19.83
N ILE A 488 -10.24 -13.63 20.81
CA ILE A 488 -10.10 -14.01 22.23
C ILE A 488 -11.33 -14.81 22.70
N ILE A 489 -12.54 -14.28 22.47
CA ILE A 489 -13.80 -14.93 22.89
C ILE A 489 -13.90 -16.34 22.28
N PHE A 490 -13.80 -16.45 20.97
CA PHE A 490 -13.98 -17.74 20.29
C PHE A 490 -12.83 -18.71 20.57
N SER A 491 -11.61 -18.22 20.74
CA SER A 491 -10.51 -19.09 21.15
C SER A 491 -10.70 -19.65 22.56
N LEU A 492 -11.21 -18.86 23.51
CA LEU A 492 -11.45 -19.32 24.89
C LEU A 492 -12.71 -20.19 25.02
N ALA A 493 -13.78 -19.83 24.29
CA ALA A 493 -15.06 -20.55 24.34
C ALA A 493 -15.06 -21.91 23.62
N THR A 494 -14.08 -22.16 22.74
CA THR A 494 -14.00 -23.39 21.98
C THR A 494 -12.81 -24.27 22.38
N LYS A 495 -12.74 -25.48 21.82
CA LYS A 495 -11.69 -26.48 22.14
C LYS A 495 -10.27 -25.88 21.95
N ALA A 496 -9.39 -26.17 22.89
CA ALA A 496 -7.98 -25.77 22.80
C ALA A 496 -7.29 -26.34 21.55
N PRO A 497 -6.25 -25.66 21.01
CA PRO A 497 -5.45 -26.24 19.95
C PRO A 497 -4.87 -27.60 20.32
N SER A 498 -4.72 -28.48 19.33
CA SER A 498 -4.11 -29.80 19.53
C SER A 498 -2.63 -29.66 19.96
N LYS A 499 -2.10 -30.74 20.52
CA LYS A 499 -0.67 -30.78 20.94
C LYS A 499 0.25 -30.52 19.73
N GLU A 500 -0.07 -31.10 18.56
CA GLU A 500 0.71 -30.88 17.33
C GLU A 500 0.80 -29.41 16.94
N ILE A 501 -0.31 -28.66 17.04
CA ILE A 501 -0.35 -27.22 16.77
C ILE A 501 0.50 -26.45 17.80
N THR A 502 0.41 -26.82 19.08
CA THR A 502 1.15 -26.12 20.13
C THR A 502 2.63 -26.46 20.14
N ASP A 503 3.03 -27.67 19.75
CA ASP A 503 4.42 -28.08 19.64
C ASP A 503 5.15 -27.28 18.53
N VAL A 504 4.50 -27.06 17.38
CA VAL A 504 5.04 -26.18 16.33
C VAL A 504 5.17 -24.73 16.82
N PHE A 505 4.15 -24.23 17.55
CA PHE A 505 4.19 -22.88 18.13
C PHE A 505 5.36 -22.71 19.11
N ASP A 506 5.53 -23.69 20.03
CA ASP A 506 6.60 -23.65 21.04
C ASP A 506 7.99 -23.75 20.40
N LYS A 507 8.17 -24.60 19.39
CA LYS A 507 9.40 -24.69 18.58
C LYS A 507 9.75 -23.34 17.91
N VAL A 508 8.77 -22.66 17.32
CA VAL A 508 8.98 -21.34 16.68
C VAL A 508 9.27 -20.27 17.73
N ALA A 509 8.65 -20.37 18.92
CA ALA A 509 8.87 -19.45 20.04
C ALA A 509 10.22 -19.67 20.74
N GLY A 510 10.96 -20.72 20.42
CA GLY A 510 12.24 -21.06 21.08
C GLY A 510 12.07 -21.64 22.48
N LYS A 511 10.94 -22.33 22.73
CA LYS A 511 10.61 -23.00 24.00
C LYS A 511 10.78 -24.50 23.88
#